data_f06de87b48e200740cb63486ac9f05d7
#
_entry.id   f06de87b48e200740cb63486ac9f05d7
#
_cell.length_a   1.000
_cell.length_b   1.000
_cell.length_c   1.000
_cell.angle_alpha   90.00
_cell.angle_beta   90.00
_cell.angle_gamma   90.00
#
_symmetry.space_group_name_H-M   'P 1'
#
loop_
_entity.id
_entity.type
_entity.pdbx_description
1 polymer ?
#
loop_
_entity_poly.entity_id
_entity_poly.type
_entity_poly.pdbx_seq_one_letter_code
_entity_poly.pdbx_strand_id
1 'polypeptide(L)'
;MKKSRKQMTALTLVLSMAMSGQVLAVTGATVDYAPAQTSYERERTVEQWATLRDDVISWDELQDLVHEYNPTVSAMWLNYRNNENSGTYDLDYDDVLDAIESTYSNSLGNGDISDATAEMTRSTSLAGIETTIQNSDRQIVELTNQKTERNMTEAIRQQIIAIYTSELTKELDQLTAEYNETKIGVAERKLQAGTGTELEVLTAQKTAKDAEAALQAATADATKARQTVLVNLGWNYDATPQICAVPEVTDAMIAALDLAQDTQTALQNNYQLRI
;
A
#
# COMPACT_ATOMS: atom_id res chain seq x y z
N MET A 1 -16.91 -36.23 4.33
CA MET A 1 -17.03 -34.95 5.00
C MET A 1 -15.63 -34.37 5.31
N LYS A 2 -15.02 -33.68 4.36
CA LYS A 2 -13.72 -32.95 4.54
C LYS A 2 -13.53 -31.99 3.38
N LYS A 3 -14.30 -30.90 3.29
CA LYS A 3 -14.10 -29.86 2.26
C LYS A 3 -14.70 -28.51 2.66
N SER A 4 -14.40 -27.99 3.82
CA SER A 4 -14.89 -26.66 4.21
C SER A 4 -13.95 -25.82 5.07
N ARG A 5 -12.65 -26.13 5.10
CA ARG A 5 -11.68 -25.32 5.89
C ARG A 5 -10.61 -24.61 5.06
N LYS A 6 -10.75 -24.54 3.74
CA LYS A 6 -9.72 -23.96 2.85
C LYS A 6 -10.04 -22.57 2.28
N GLN A 7 -11.21 -22.02 2.53
CA GLN A 7 -11.59 -20.72 1.95
C GLN A 7 -11.42 -19.51 2.87
N MET A 8 -11.26 -19.71 4.18
CA MET A 8 -11.07 -18.60 5.13
C MET A 8 -9.61 -18.17 5.34
N THR A 9 -8.65 -18.90 4.80
CA THR A 9 -7.22 -18.58 4.93
C THR A 9 -6.67 -17.79 3.71
N ALA A 10 -7.46 -17.57 2.69
CA ALA A 10 -7.01 -16.92 1.46
C ALA A 10 -6.98 -15.38 1.55
N LEU A 11 -7.84 -14.77 2.37
CA LEU A 11 -7.97 -13.31 2.41
C LEU A 11 -6.89 -12.61 3.26
N THR A 12 -6.34 -13.32 4.25
CA THR A 12 -5.25 -12.77 5.09
C THR A 12 -3.86 -12.97 4.46
N LEU A 13 -3.74 -13.87 3.49
CA LEU A 13 -2.46 -14.17 2.84
C LEU A 13 -2.16 -13.26 1.64
N VAL A 14 -3.18 -12.62 1.05
CA VAL A 14 -2.99 -11.74 -0.12
C VAL A 14 -2.34 -10.41 0.28
N LEU A 15 -2.53 -9.94 1.51
CA LEU A 15 -1.90 -8.69 1.97
C LEU A 15 -0.40 -8.86 2.33
N SER A 16 0.05 -10.09 2.58
CA SER A 16 1.45 -10.38 2.88
C SER A 16 2.28 -10.87 1.68
N MET A 17 1.65 -11.25 0.56
CA MET A 17 2.35 -11.67 -0.67
C MET A 17 2.62 -10.54 -1.67
N ALA A 18 2.04 -9.35 -1.48
CA ALA A 18 2.33 -8.18 -2.33
C ALA A 18 3.74 -7.58 -2.10
N MET A 19 4.52 -8.12 -1.16
CA MET A 19 5.87 -7.63 -0.83
C MET A 19 7.00 -8.49 -1.41
N SER A 20 6.71 -9.59 -2.10
CA SER A 20 7.74 -10.34 -2.83
C SER A 20 7.67 -10.01 -4.32
N GLY A 21 8.30 -8.90 -4.70
CA GLY A 21 8.44 -8.50 -6.10
C GLY A 21 9.13 -9.60 -6.91
N GLN A 22 8.42 -10.23 -7.83
CA GLN A 22 9.05 -10.98 -8.89
C GLN A 22 9.70 -9.98 -9.86
N VAL A 23 11.01 -9.93 -9.82
CA VAL A 23 11.81 -9.20 -10.81
C VAL A 23 11.69 -9.93 -12.14
N LEU A 24 10.84 -9.43 -13.04
CA LEU A 24 10.86 -9.84 -14.43
C LEU A 24 12.00 -9.07 -15.12
N ALA A 25 13.10 -9.73 -15.37
CA ALA A 25 14.17 -9.19 -16.19
C ALA A 25 13.68 -9.10 -17.65
N VAL A 26 13.35 -7.90 -18.11
CA VAL A 26 13.09 -7.63 -19.52
C VAL A 26 14.42 -7.30 -20.20
N THR A 27 14.88 -8.21 -21.06
CA THR A 27 16.07 -8.01 -21.87
C THR A 27 15.71 -7.23 -23.14
N GLY A 28 16.27 -6.03 -23.31
CA GLY A 28 16.52 -5.43 -24.63
C GLY A 28 15.50 -4.49 -25.23
N ALA A 29 14.47 -4.00 -24.47
CA ALA A 29 13.66 -2.87 -24.90
C ALA A 29 14.23 -1.57 -24.33
N THR A 30 14.09 -0.47 -25.07
CA THR A 30 14.28 0.87 -24.51
C THR A 30 13.32 1.01 -23.34
N VAL A 31 13.86 1.11 -22.12
CA VAL A 31 13.07 1.16 -20.89
C VAL A 31 12.33 2.51 -20.88
N ASP A 32 11.03 2.50 -21.09
CA ASP A 32 10.21 3.66 -20.82
C ASP A 32 10.00 3.70 -19.30
N TYR A 33 10.61 4.67 -18.62
CA TYR A 33 10.56 4.81 -17.18
C TYR A 33 9.27 5.46 -16.69
N ALA A 34 8.53 6.13 -17.57
CA ALA A 34 7.27 6.76 -17.24
C ALA A 34 6.11 5.75 -17.32
N PRO A 35 5.15 5.80 -16.38
CA PRO A 35 3.94 4.97 -16.46
C PRO A 35 3.14 5.23 -17.74
N ALA A 36 2.55 4.19 -18.34
CA ALA A 36 1.67 4.32 -19.49
C ALA A 36 0.28 4.82 -19.06
N GLN A 37 -0.47 5.42 -19.97
CA GLN A 37 -1.87 5.77 -19.75
C GLN A 37 -2.71 4.48 -19.63
N THR A 38 -3.48 4.33 -18.53
CA THR A 38 -4.17 3.08 -18.19
C THR A 38 -5.67 3.22 -17.96
N SER A 39 -6.14 4.32 -17.34
CA SER A 39 -7.53 4.47 -16.94
C SER A 39 -8.47 4.73 -18.10
N TYR A 40 -9.64 4.10 -18.01
CA TYR A 40 -10.81 4.38 -18.87
C TYR A 40 -11.99 4.94 -18.07
N GLU A 41 -11.88 5.02 -16.74
CA GLU A 41 -12.99 5.45 -15.87
C GLU A 41 -12.89 6.93 -15.51
N ARG A 42 -11.67 7.47 -15.49
CA ARG A 42 -11.43 8.89 -15.21
C ARG A 42 -11.00 9.59 -16.48
N GLU A 43 -11.88 10.44 -16.99
CA GLU A 43 -11.50 11.33 -18.07
C GLU A 43 -10.48 12.35 -17.55
N ARG A 44 -9.31 12.38 -18.19
CA ARG A 44 -8.24 13.35 -17.91
C ARG A 44 -7.82 14.07 -19.19
N THR A 45 -7.47 15.33 -19.04
CA THR A 45 -6.89 16.09 -20.16
C THR A 45 -5.49 15.56 -20.49
N VAL A 46 -5.00 15.93 -21.68
CA VAL A 46 -3.64 15.57 -22.12
C VAL A 46 -2.59 16.09 -21.13
N GLU A 47 -2.83 17.30 -20.59
CA GLU A 47 -1.95 17.94 -19.62
C GLU A 47 -1.93 17.16 -18.29
N GLN A 48 -3.09 16.73 -17.80
CA GLN A 48 -3.18 15.92 -16.58
C GLN A 48 -2.46 14.57 -16.75
N TRP A 49 -2.64 13.91 -17.90
CA TRP A 49 -1.88 12.70 -18.19
C TRP A 49 -0.38 12.95 -18.28
N ALA A 50 0.04 14.08 -18.85
CA ALA A 50 1.45 14.44 -18.96
C ALA A 50 2.10 14.62 -17.56
N THR A 51 1.39 15.25 -16.61
CA THR A 51 1.85 15.40 -15.22
C THR A 51 2.05 14.06 -14.54
N LEU A 52 1.09 13.15 -14.67
CA LEU A 52 1.20 11.80 -14.06
C LEU A 52 2.30 10.93 -14.66
N ARG A 53 2.87 11.30 -15.81
CA ARG A 53 3.90 10.55 -16.53
C ARG A 53 5.21 11.31 -16.65
N ASP A 54 5.34 12.44 -15.98
CA ASP A 54 6.61 13.16 -15.94
C ASP A 54 7.60 12.52 -14.95
N ASP A 55 8.82 13.06 -14.90
CA ASP A 55 9.87 12.56 -14.01
C ASP A 55 9.77 13.12 -12.60
N VAL A 56 8.58 13.58 -12.18
CA VAL A 56 8.33 14.15 -10.85
C VAL A 56 7.16 13.42 -10.20
N ILE A 57 7.32 13.04 -8.95
CA ILE A 57 6.25 12.48 -8.11
C ILE A 57 5.89 13.55 -7.09
N SER A 58 4.75 14.22 -7.28
CA SER A 58 4.28 15.26 -6.38
C SER A 58 3.30 14.72 -5.33
N TRP A 59 3.22 15.39 -4.18
CA TRP A 59 2.39 14.95 -3.06
C TRP A 59 0.89 14.96 -3.40
N ASP A 60 0.47 15.94 -4.19
CA ASP A 60 -0.94 16.16 -4.51
C ASP A 60 -1.48 15.17 -5.57
N GLU A 61 -0.61 14.63 -6.42
CA GLU A 61 -0.99 13.66 -7.44
C GLU A 61 -0.95 12.20 -6.97
N LEU A 62 -0.48 11.94 -5.74
CA LEU A 62 -0.30 10.57 -5.23
C LEU A 62 -1.57 9.73 -5.31
N GLN A 63 -2.74 10.33 -5.08
CA GLN A 63 -4.01 9.59 -5.20
C GLN A 63 -4.28 9.17 -6.64
N ASP A 64 -4.00 10.03 -7.61
CA ASP A 64 -4.18 9.72 -9.03
C ASP A 64 -3.15 8.70 -9.51
N LEU A 65 -1.90 8.82 -9.09
CA LEU A 65 -0.86 7.82 -9.36
C LEU A 65 -1.21 6.45 -8.79
N VAL A 66 -1.75 6.40 -7.57
CA VAL A 66 -2.21 5.15 -6.94
C VAL A 66 -3.38 4.56 -7.72
N HIS A 67 -4.36 5.37 -8.08
CA HIS A 67 -5.52 4.93 -8.85
C HIS A 67 -5.11 4.26 -10.16
N GLU A 68 -4.23 4.91 -10.92
CA GLU A 68 -3.85 4.46 -12.26
C GLU A 68 -2.83 3.31 -12.25
N TYR A 69 -1.83 3.39 -11.37
CA TYR A 69 -0.62 2.58 -11.53
C TYR A 69 -0.34 1.62 -10.37
N ASN A 70 -1.02 1.78 -9.21
CA ASN A 70 -0.85 0.78 -8.17
C ASN A 70 -1.46 -0.56 -8.60
N PRO A 71 -0.67 -1.65 -8.64
CA PRO A 71 -1.14 -2.93 -9.19
C PRO A 71 -2.40 -3.47 -8.49
N THR A 72 -2.50 -3.27 -7.19
CA THR A 72 -3.65 -3.74 -6.39
C THR A 72 -4.89 -2.90 -6.67
N VAL A 73 -4.75 -1.56 -6.68
CA VAL A 73 -5.87 -0.63 -6.89
C VAL A 73 -6.36 -0.71 -8.33
N SER A 74 -5.46 -0.72 -9.30
CA SER A 74 -5.78 -0.85 -10.72
C SER A 74 -6.52 -2.18 -11.02
N ALA A 75 -6.05 -3.30 -10.46
CA ALA A 75 -6.73 -4.59 -10.61
C ALA A 75 -8.12 -4.59 -9.95
N MET A 76 -8.27 -3.95 -8.79
CA MET A 76 -9.51 -3.82 -8.07
C MET A 76 -10.56 -3.05 -8.88
N TRP A 77 -10.21 -1.89 -9.45
CA TRP A 77 -11.11 -1.09 -10.29
C TRP A 77 -11.44 -1.78 -11.61
N LEU A 78 -10.47 -2.47 -12.23
CA LEU A 78 -10.73 -3.29 -13.41
C LEU A 78 -11.74 -4.40 -13.13
N ASN A 79 -11.61 -5.07 -11.99
CA ASN A 79 -12.54 -6.11 -11.56
C ASN A 79 -13.95 -5.53 -11.28
N TYR A 80 -14.03 -4.39 -10.62
CA TYR A 80 -15.28 -3.67 -10.38
C TYR A 80 -16.01 -3.39 -11.70
N ARG A 81 -15.35 -2.79 -12.67
CA ARG A 81 -15.91 -2.50 -13.99
C ARG A 81 -16.38 -3.76 -14.73
N ASN A 82 -15.58 -4.84 -14.68
CA ASN A 82 -15.96 -6.10 -15.33
C ASN A 82 -17.22 -6.69 -14.70
N ASN A 83 -17.36 -6.63 -13.39
CA ASN A 83 -18.52 -7.11 -12.67
C ASN A 83 -19.75 -6.22 -12.88
N GLU A 84 -19.58 -4.90 -12.94
CA GLU A 84 -20.63 -3.95 -13.32
C GLU A 84 -21.20 -4.27 -14.71
N ASN A 85 -20.33 -4.48 -15.69
CA ASN A 85 -20.73 -4.81 -17.07
C ASN A 85 -21.41 -6.18 -17.18
N SER A 86 -21.20 -7.09 -16.22
CA SER A 86 -21.82 -8.42 -16.18
C SER A 86 -23.12 -8.49 -15.39
N GLY A 87 -23.57 -7.38 -14.79
CA GLY A 87 -24.75 -7.34 -13.91
C GLY A 87 -24.54 -8.00 -12.55
N THR A 88 -23.31 -8.22 -12.13
CA THR A 88 -23.00 -8.89 -10.85
C THR A 88 -23.42 -8.06 -9.63
N TYR A 89 -23.54 -6.74 -9.79
CA TYR A 89 -23.87 -5.80 -8.71
C TYR A 89 -25.34 -5.33 -8.74
N ASP A 90 -26.22 -6.03 -9.43
CA ASP A 90 -27.63 -5.66 -9.55
C ASP A 90 -28.51 -6.24 -8.44
N LEU A 91 -27.93 -6.97 -7.48
CA LEU A 91 -28.64 -7.58 -6.36
C LEU A 91 -28.72 -6.59 -5.19
N ASP A 92 -29.95 -6.32 -4.76
CA ASP A 92 -30.22 -5.59 -3.52
C ASP A 92 -30.59 -6.55 -2.36
N TYR A 93 -30.92 -5.98 -1.18
CA TYR A 93 -31.28 -6.75 0.01
C TYR A 93 -32.52 -7.61 -0.23
N ASP A 94 -33.55 -7.04 -0.84
CA ASP A 94 -34.82 -7.70 -1.06
C ASP A 94 -34.66 -8.86 -2.05
N ASP A 95 -33.88 -8.67 -3.13
CA ASP A 95 -33.57 -9.74 -4.10
C ASP A 95 -32.86 -10.94 -3.44
N VAL A 96 -31.88 -10.69 -2.57
CA VAL A 96 -31.14 -11.73 -1.85
C VAL A 96 -32.05 -12.43 -0.85
N LEU A 97 -32.89 -11.69 -0.12
CA LEU A 97 -33.83 -12.23 0.82
C LEU A 97 -34.89 -13.10 0.12
N ASP A 98 -35.48 -12.63 -0.97
CA ASP A 98 -36.46 -13.35 -1.77
C ASP A 98 -35.88 -14.66 -2.35
N ALA A 99 -34.63 -14.65 -2.80
CA ALA A 99 -33.93 -15.83 -3.27
C ALA A 99 -33.75 -16.88 -2.14
N ILE A 100 -33.41 -16.43 -0.91
CA ILE A 100 -33.28 -17.31 0.26
C ILE A 100 -34.63 -17.92 0.63
N GLU A 101 -35.69 -17.10 0.73
CA GLU A 101 -37.05 -17.58 1.08
C GLU A 101 -37.67 -18.49 0.01
N SER A 102 -37.42 -18.17 -1.26
CA SER A 102 -37.84 -19.03 -2.39
C SER A 102 -37.14 -20.39 -2.33
N THR A 103 -35.86 -20.45 -2.06
CA THR A 103 -35.10 -21.68 -1.91
C THR A 103 -35.63 -22.53 -0.74
N TYR A 104 -35.94 -21.90 0.40
CA TYR A 104 -36.51 -22.53 1.57
C TYR A 104 -37.88 -23.14 1.25
N SER A 105 -38.78 -22.35 0.65
CA SER A 105 -40.12 -22.79 0.26
C SER A 105 -40.12 -23.94 -0.74
N ASN A 106 -39.25 -23.88 -1.74
CA ASN A 106 -39.10 -24.94 -2.74
C ASN A 106 -38.54 -26.23 -2.13
N SER A 107 -37.62 -26.16 -1.20
CA SER A 107 -37.03 -27.30 -0.51
C SER A 107 -38.07 -28.05 0.34
N LEU A 108 -38.95 -27.31 1.01
CA LEU A 108 -40.08 -27.89 1.77
C LEU A 108 -41.15 -28.49 0.84
N GLY A 109 -41.51 -27.76 -0.23
CA GLY A 109 -42.57 -28.17 -1.15
C GLY A 109 -42.25 -29.44 -1.94
N ASN A 110 -40.97 -29.67 -2.21
CA ASN A 110 -40.53 -30.86 -2.96
C ASN A 110 -40.24 -32.07 -2.05
N GLY A 111 -40.24 -31.91 -0.73
CA GLY A 111 -39.94 -32.98 0.22
C GLY A 111 -38.49 -33.50 0.13
N ASP A 112 -37.60 -32.75 -0.49
CA ASP A 112 -36.22 -33.17 -0.75
C ASP A 112 -35.35 -33.22 0.50
N ILE A 113 -35.72 -32.43 1.52
CA ILE A 113 -35.01 -32.35 2.79
C ILE A 113 -35.97 -32.21 3.96
N SER A 114 -35.54 -32.57 5.17
CA SER A 114 -36.37 -32.39 6.37
C SER A 114 -36.51 -30.91 6.70
N ASP A 115 -37.65 -30.55 7.33
CA ASP A 115 -37.93 -29.17 7.79
C ASP A 115 -36.78 -28.58 8.63
N ALA A 116 -36.18 -29.39 9.51
CA ALA A 116 -35.06 -28.97 10.32
C ALA A 116 -33.81 -28.64 9.48
N THR A 117 -33.58 -29.38 8.39
CA THR A 117 -32.43 -29.10 7.49
C THR A 117 -32.69 -27.85 6.65
N ALA A 118 -33.94 -27.66 6.18
CA ALA A 118 -34.36 -26.49 5.43
C ALA A 118 -34.19 -25.21 6.29
N GLU A 119 -34.66 -25.25 7.53
CA GLU A 119 -34.57 -24.13 8.48
C GLU A 119 -33.11 -23.81 8.84
N MET A 120 -32.29 -24.83 9.05
CA MET A 120 -30.87 -24.62 9.31
C MET A 120 -30.14 -23.98 8.11
N THR A 121 -30.49 -24.38 6.90
CA THR A 121 -29.93 -23.79 5.66
C THR A 121 -30.36 -22.34 5.52
N ARG A 122 -31.66 -22.05 5.72
CA ARG A 122 -32.24 -20.71 5.70
C ARG A 122 -31.54 -19.81 6.73
N SER A 123 -31.46 -20.27 7.97
CA SER A 123 -30.80 -19.53 9.06
C SER A 123 -29.32 -19.23 8.77
N THR A 124 -28.61 -20.19 8.18
CA THR A 124 -27.21 -20.00 7.78
C THR A 124 -27.09 -19.00 6.63
N SER A 125 -28.00 -19.03 5.66
CA SER A 125 -28.02 -18.07 4.54
C SER A 125 -28.37 -16.66 5.01
N LEU A 126 -29.35 -16.51 5.91
CA LEU A 126 -29.69 -15.22 6.53
C LEU A 126 -28.54 -14.64 7.37
N ALA A 127 -27.79 -15.49 8.08
CA ALA A 127 -26.61 -15.05 8.80
C ALA A 127 -25.47 -14.56 7.89
N GLY A 128 -25.48 -15.00 6.62
CA GLY A 128 -24.53 -14.57 5.60
C GLY A 128 -25.02 -13.41 4.70
N ILE A 129 -26.27 -12.98 4.85
CA ILE A 129 -26.90 -12.01 3.93
C ILE A 129 -26.14 -10.69 3.86
N GLU A 130 -25.71 -10.17 4.99
CA GLU A 130 -24.91 -8.92 5.04
C GLU A 130 -23.62 -9.04 4.22
N THR A 131 -22.92 -10.16 4.34
CA THR A 131 -21.71 -10.40 3.54
C THR A 131 -22.01 -10.55 2.06
N THR A 132 -23.13 -11.14 1.70
CA THR A 132 -23.57 -11.29 0.31
C THR A 132 -23.87 -9.92 -0.29
N ILE A 133 -24.61 -9.07 0.42
CA ILE A 133 -24.94 -7.71 -0.02
C ILE A 133 -23.70 -6.85 -0.12
N GLN A 134 -22.79 -6.89 0.86
CA GLN A 134 -21.52 -6.17 0.81
C GLN A 134 -20.67 -6.48 -0.42
N ASN A 135 -20.85 -7.67 -1.00
CA ASN A 135 -20.14 -8.10 -2.20
C ASN A 135 -20.93 -7.91 -3.51
N SER A 136 -22.23 -7.63 -3.41
CA SER A 136 -23.16 -7.59 -4.56
C SER A 136 -23.83 -6.23 -4.73
N ASP A 137 -23.89 -5.41 -3.68
CA ASP A 137 -24.36 -4.03 -3.79
C ASP A 137 -23.28 -3.14 -4.42
N ARG A 138 -23.65 -2.53 -5.55
CA ARG A 138 -22.74 -1.70 -6.34
C ARG A 138 -22.17 -0.52 -5.54
N GLN A 139 -23.00 0.16 -4.73
CA GLN A 139 -22.56 1.33 -3.99
C GLN A 139 -21.61 0.93 -2.84
N ILE A 140 -21.90 -0.18 -2.18
CA ILE A 140 -21.05 -0.70 -1.11
C ILE A 140 -19.70 -1.13 -1.67
N VAL A 141 -19.68 -1.83 -2.80
CA VAL A 141 -18.43 -2.26 -3.44
C VAL A 141 -17.62 -1.05 -3.91
N GLU A 142 -18.26 -0.05 -4.50
CA GLU A 142 -17.62 1.20 -4.92
C GLU A 142 -16.99 1.94 -3.71
N LEU A 143 -17.75 2.11 -2.63
CA LEU A 143 -17.25 2.75 -1.40
C LEU A 143 -16.09 1.97 -0.77
N THR A 144 -16.16 0.65 -0.81
CA THR A 144 -15.10 -0.23 -0.33
C THR A 144 -13.83 -0.07 -1.17
N ASN A 145 -13.97 0.04 -2.48
CA ASN A 145 -12.87 0.29 -3.39
C ASN A 145 -12.24 1.69 -3.16
N GLN A 146 -13.07 2.73 -3.02
CA GLN A 146 -12.61 4.08 -2.69
C GLN A 146 -11.86 4.12 -1.35
N LYS A 147 -12.36 3.41 -0.34
CA LYS A 147 -11.68 3.26 0.96
C LYS A 147 -10.31 2.58 0.80
N THR A 148 -10.24 1.52 0.01
CA THR A 148 -9.00 0.77 -0.24
C THR A 148 -7.98 1.63 -0.97
N GLU A 149 -8.40 2.35 -2.02
CA GLU A 149 -7.55 3.30 -2.76
C GLU A 149 -6.99 4.37 -1.82
N ARG A 150 -7.84 4.97 -0.97
CA ARG A 150 -7.41 5.99 -0.02
C ARG A 150 -6.42 5.44 1.01
N ASN A 151 -6.68 4.25 1.55
CA ASN A 151 -5.75 3.60 2.47
C ASN A 151 -4.40 3.31 1.81
N MET A 152 -4.41 2.89 0.54
CA MET A 152 -3.18 2.67 -0.22
C MET A 152 -2.43 3.97 -0.45
N THR A 153 -3.13 5.06 -0.79
CA THR A 153 -2.52 6.39 -0.93
C THR A 153 -1.85 6.84 0.37
N GLU A 154 -2.52 6.68 1.52
CA GLU A 154 -1.92 7.00 2.81
C GLU A 154 -0.71 6.12 3.14
N ALA A 155 -0.77 4.82 2.80
CA ALA A 155 0.38 3.93 2.98
C ALA A 155 1.59 4.38 2.15
N ILE A 156 1.37 4.84 0.92
CA ILE A 156 2.44 5.37 0.06
C ILE A 156 2.97 6.70 0.60
N ARG A 157 2.11 7.58 1.12
CA ARG A 157 2.55 8.79 1.82
C ARG A 157 3.49 8.47 2.98
N GLN A 158 3.15 7.47 3.79
CA GLN A 158 4.03 7.00 4.87
C GLN A 158 5.34 6.41 4.34
N GLN A 159 5.31 5.70 3.22
CA GLN A 159 6.52 5.19 2.57
C GLN A 159 7.43 6.33 2.07
N ILE A 160 6.86 7.40 1.51
CA ILE A 160 7.62 8.59 1.11
C ILE A 160 8.28 9.25 2.33
N ILE A 161 7.57 9.40 3.46
CA ILE A 161 8.15 9.89 4.70
C ILE A 161 9.30 8.98 5.17
N ALA A 162 9.14 7.66 5.03
CA ALA A 162 10.18 6.70 5.38
C ALA A 162 11.42 6.81 4.47
N ILE A 163 11.28 7.19 3.19
CA ILE A 163 12.42 7.48 2.32
C ILE A 163 13.27 8.61 2.92
N TYR A 164 12.65 9.74 3.30
CA TYR A 164 13.39 10.85 3.90
C TYR A 164 14.09 10.43 5.20
N THR A 165 13.43 9.64 6.03
CA THR A 165 14.04 9.11 7.25
C THR A 165 15.24 8.20 6.94
N SER A 166 15.13 7.36 5.92
CA SER A 166 16.22 6.46 5.49
C SER A 166 17.40 7.24 4.90
N GLU A 167 17.15 8.29 4.12
CA GLU A 167 18.22 9.15 3.58
C GLU A 167 18.94 9.92 4.69
N LEU A 168 18.22 10.45 5.68
CA LEU A 168 18.83 11.09 6.86
C LEU A 168 19.67 10.11 7.69
N THR A 169 19.19 8.87 7.85
CA THR A 169 19.93 7.81 8.54
C THR A 169 21.23 7.50 7.80
N LYS A 170 21.16 7.34 6.49
CA LYS A 170 22.33 7.13 5.63
C LYS A 170 23.34 8.29 5.74
N GLU A 171 22.88 9.54 5.73
CA GLU A 171 23.76 10.71 5.90
C GLU A 171 24.43 10.70 7.29
N LEU A 172 23.69 10.39 8.35
CA LEU A 172 24.22 10.25 9.71
C LEU A 172 25.28 9.15 9.79
N ASP A 173 25.02 7.99 9.20
CA ASP A 173 25.94 6.86 9.20
C ASP A 173 27.20 7.17 8.35
N GLN A 174 27.05 7.93 7.27
CA GLN A 174 28.20 8.42 6.49
C GLN A 174 29.10 9.32 7.35
N LEU A 175 28.54 10.32 8.04
CA LEU A 175 29.30 11.19 8.93
C LEU A 175 29.95 10.40 10.08
N THR A 176 29.25 9.38 10.58
CA THR A 176 29.75 8.48 11.64
C THR A 176 30.93 7.65 11.15
N ALA A 177 30.86 7.11 9.94
CA ALA A 177 31.95 6.36 9.32
C ALA A 177 33.20 7.24 9.11
N GLU A 178 33.02 8.45 8.53
CA GLU A 178 34.09 9.44 8.34
C GLU A 178 34.75 9.85 9.66
N TYR A 179 33.94 10.09 10.70
CA TYR A 179 34.44 10.39 12.05
C TYR A 179 35.27 9.25 12.63
N ASN A 180 34.79 8.01 12.53
CA ASN A 180 35.52 6.87 13.06
C ASN A 180 36.78 6.56 12.26
N GLU A 181 36.82 6.81 10.96
CA GLU A 181 38.03 6.72 10.16
C GLU A 181 39.10 7.71 10.63
N THR A 182 38.71 8.95 10.95
CA THR A 182 39.65 9.93 11.51
C THR A 182 40.22 9.50 12.86
N LYS A 183 39.49 8.75 13.67
CA LYS A 183 39.95 8.21 14.97
C LYS A 183 41.08 7.22 14.84
N ILE A 184 41.12 6.44 13.75
CA ILE A 184 42.22 5.51 13.48
C ILE A 184 43.51 6.29 13.44
N GLY A 185 43.58 7.35 12.62
CA GLY A 185 44.77 8.20 12.51
C GLY A 185 45.17 8.91 13.83
N VAL A 186 44.20 9.20 14.70
CA VAL A 186 44.45 9.73 16.05
C VAL A 186 45.08 8.65 16.94
N ALA A 187 44.56 7.43 16.95
CA ALA A 187 45.06 6.31 17.74
C ALA A 187 46.47 5.90 17.29
N GLU A 188 46.74 5.87 16.00
CA GLU A 188 48.07 5.59 15.42
C GLU A 188 49.10 6.62 15.84
N ARG A 189 48.75 7.91 15.77
CA ARG A 189 49.66 8.99 16.24
C ARG A 189 49.96 8.91 17.73
N LYS A 190 48.96 8.54 18.55
CA LYS A 190 49.18 8.31 19.98
C LYS A 190 50.13 7.13 20.23
N LEU A 191 49.96 6.04 19.49
CA LEU A 191 50.85 4.87 19.55
C LEU A 191 52.28 5.25 19.19
N GLN A 192 52.48 5.98 18.07
CA GLN A 192 53.78 6.46 17.65
C GLN A 192 54.44 7.39 18.67
N ALA A 193 53.63 8.20 19.36
CA ALA A 193 54.10 9.10 20.43
C ALA A 193 54.35 8.37 21.76
N GLY A 194 54.12 7.07 21.84
CA GLY A 194 54.22 6.26 23.07
C GLY A 194 53.18 6.56 24.13
N THR A 195 52.10 7.26 23.78
CA THR A 195 50.98 7.62 24.67
C THR A 195 49.71 6.83 24.43
N GLY A 196 49.69 5.94 23.45
CA GLY A 196 48.62 5.02 23.13
C GLY A 196 49.06 3.58 23.10
N THR A 197 48.13 2.66 22.93
CA THR A 197 48.34 1.23 22.86
C THR A 197 47.91 0.64 21.52
N GLU A 198 48.45 -0.51 21.13
CA GLU A 198 47.99 -1.27 19.95
C GLU A 198 46.51 -1.66 20.07
N LEU A 199 46.04 -1.94 21.28
CA LEU A 199 44.62 -2.24 21.53
C LEU A 199 43.72 -1.06 21.18
N GLU A 200 44.14 0.18 21.46
CA GLU A 200 43.37 1.39 21.06
C GLU A 200 43.30 1.53 19.56
N VAL A 201 44.36 1.23 18.81
CA VAL A 201 44.36 1.27 17.34
C VAL A 201 43.42 0.19 16.80
N LEU A 202 43.53 -1.06 17.29
CA LEU A 202 42.65 -2.15 16.87
C LEU A 202 41.17 -1.87 17.19
N THR A 203 40.92 -1.25 18.35
CA THR A 203 39.56 -0.83 18.74
C THR A 203 39.01 0.24 17.80
N ALA A 204 39.82 1.24 17.45
CA ALA A 204 39.42 2.28 16.50
C ALA A 204 39.14 1.69 15.11
N GLN A 205 40.00 0.78 14.63
CA GLN A 205 39.82 0.10 13.36
C GLN A 205 38.53 -0.75 13.34
N LYS A 206 38.27 -1.50 14.42
CA LYS A 206 37.03 -2.26 14.55
C LYS A 206 35.82 -1.34 14.50
N THR A 207 35.83 -0.26 15.28
CA THR A 207 34.70 0.68 15.32
C THR A 207 34.45 1.35 13.94
N ALA A 208 35.51 1.67 13.21
CA ALA A 208 35.37 2.21 11.85
C ALA A 208 34.79 1.17 10.89
N LYS A 209 35.18 -0.10 10.97
CA LYS A 209 34.60 -1.17 10.16
C LYS A 209 33.12 -1.45 10.52
N ASP A 210 32.77 -1.39 11.80
CA ASP A 210 31.38 -1.51 12.23
C ASP A 210 30.52 -0.34 11.67
N ALA A 211 31.05 0.89 11.66
CA ALA A 211 30.38 2.05 11.09
C ALA A 211 30.27 2.00 9.56
N GLU A 212 31.29 1.49 8.86
CA GLU A 212 31.24 1.25 7.42
C GLU A 212 30.13 0.23 7.05
N ALA A 213 30.03 -0.84 7.83
CA ALA A 213 28.97 -1.83 7.64
C ALA A 213 27.57 -1.26 7.88
N ALA A 214 27.41 -0.40 8.90
CA ALA A 214 26.16 0.32 9.15
C ALA A 214 25.78 1.23 7.98
N LEU A 215 26.72 1.99 7.44
CA LEU A 215 26.51 2.84 6.25
C LEU A 215 26.09 2.01 5.01
N GLN A 216 26.70 0.84 4.80
CA GLN A 216 26.29 -0.03 3.70
C GLN A 216 24.85 -0.52 3.87
N ALA A 217 24.46 -0.92 5.09
CA ALA A 217 23.09 -1.33 5.39
C ALA A 217 22.10 -0.17 5.19
N ALA A 218 22.39 1.02 5.74
CA ALA A 218 21.52 2.20 5.57
C ALA A 218 21.38 2.62 4.10
N THR A 219 22.44 2.49 3.30
CA THR A 219 22.41 2.75 1.86
C THR A 219 21.50 1.77 1.12
N ALA A 220 21.56 0.49 1.46
CA ALA A 220 20.70 -0.54 0.89
C ALA A 220 19.22 -0.30 1.29
N ASP A 221 18.97 0.06 2.54
CA ASP A 221 17.61 0.33 3.05
C ASP A 221 17.00 1.57 2.39
N ALA A 222 17.74 2.66 2.23
CA ALA A 222 17.30 3.86 1.51
C ALA A 222 16.96 3.55 0.05
N THR A 223 17.80 2.77 -0.63
CA THR A 223 17.57 2.32 -2.00
C THR A 223 16.30 1.49 -2.09
N LYS A 224 16.13 0.50 -1.20
CA LYS A 224 14.94 -0.35 -1.15
C LYS A 224 13.66 0.44 -0.86
N ALA A 225 13.70 1.39 0.07
CA ALA A 225 12.55 2.23 0.39
C ALA A 225 12.09 3.01 -0.85
N ARG A 226 13.03 3.62 -1.58
CA ARG A 226 12.75 4.32 -2.83
C ARG A 226 12.17 3.39 -3.90
N GLN A 227 12.79 2.25 -4.15
CA GLN A 227 12.33 1.26 -5.13
C GLN A 227 10.90 0.78 -4.84
N THR A 228 10.57 0.57 -3.56
CA THR A 228 9.22 0.15 -3.15
C THR A 228 8.17 1.19 -3.56
N VAL A 229 8.41 2.47 -3.33
CA VAL A 229 7.49 3.54 -3.73
C VAL A 229 7.36 3.60 -5.25
N LEU A 230 8.46 3.54 -5.98
CA LEU A 230 8.46 3.60 -7.44
C LEU A 230 7.60 2.48 -8.05
N VAL A 231 7.81 1.25 -7.61
CA VAL A 231 7.02 0.09 -8.09
C VAL A 231 5.54 0.22 -7.72
N ASN A 232 5.24 0.71 -6.53
CA ASN A 232 3.85 0.94 -6.09
C ASN A 232 3.14 2.04 -6.87
N LEU A 233 3.90 2.94 -7.51
CA LEU A 233 3.40 4.02 -8.36
C LEU A 233 3.60 3.74 -9.87
N GLY A 234 3.94 2.50 -10.24
CA GLY A 234 4.02 2.06 -11.63
C GLY A 234 5.31 2.38 -12.37
N TRP A 235 6.31 2.95 -11.70
CA TRP A 235 7.65 3.13 -12.28
C TRP A 235 8.46 1.84 -12.23
N ASN A 236 9.46 1.76 -13.09
CA ASN A 236 10.48 0.72 -12.95
C ASN A 236 11.27 0.92 -11.66
N TYR A 237 11.74 -0.16 -11.05
CA TYR A 237 12.47 -0.13 -9.78
C TYR A 237 13.78 0.68 -9.83
N ASP A 238 14.37 0.82 -11.00
CA ASP A 238 15.63 1.53 -11.28
C ASP A 238 15.40 2.94 -11.86
N ALA A 239 14.14 3.38 -11.98
CA ALA A 239 13.82 4.74 -12.39
C ALA A 239 14.29 5.77 -11.35
N THR A 240 14.54 6.99 -11.81
CA THR A 240 15.05 8.07 -10.97
C THR A 240 14.18 9.33 -10.97
N PRO A 241 12.84 9.23 -10.91
CA PRO A 241 12.01 10.42 -10.83
C PRO A 241 12.33 11.21 -9.55
N GLN A 242 12.11 12.50 -9.59
CA GLN A 242 12.21 13.35 -8.42
C GLN A 242 10.98 13.12 -7.53
N ILE A 243 11.20 12.69 -6.29
CA ILE A 243 10.12 12.64 -5.29
C ILE A 243 10.09 13.98 -4.59
N CYS A 244 8.95 14.70 -4.66
CA CYS A 244 8.78 15.99 -4.02
C CYS A 244 8.84 15.87 -2.50
N ALA A 245 9.29 16.93 -1.85
CA ALA A 245 9.37 16.99 -0.40
C ALA A 245 7.99 16.83 0.25
N VAL A 246 7.98 16.23 1.43
CA VAL A 246 6.78 16.17 2.26
C VAL A 246 6.35 17.60 2.60
N PRO A 247 5.06 17.96 2.43
CA PRO A 247 4.56 19.29 2.76
C PRO A 247 4.84 19.65 4.22
N GLU A 248 5.31 20.85 4.46
CA GLU A 248 5.52 21.37 5.82
C GLU A 248 4.18 21.73 6.46
N VAL A 249 4.01 21.35 7.72
CA VAL A 249 2.89 21.81 8.54
C VAL A 249 3.20 23.18 9.09
N THR A 250 2.43 24.19 8.69
CA THR A 250 2.61 25.56 9.15
C THR A 250 1.76 25.86 10.39
N ASP A 251 2.18 26.84 11.19
CA ASP A 251 1.39 27.31 12.34
C ASP A 251 -0.01 27.79 11.92
N ALA A 252 -0.14 28.34 10.71
CA ALA A 252 -1.43 28.76 10.16
C ALA A 252 -2.36 27.55 9.90
N MET A 253 -1.84 26.42 9.43
CA MET A 253 -2.61 25.19 9.24
C MET A 253 -3.07 24.62 10.59
N ILE A 254 -2.21 24.68 11.62
CA ILE A 254 -2.55 24.24 12.97
C ILE A 254 -3.63 25.14 13.56
N ALA A 255 -3.52 26.47 13.40
CA ALA A 255 -4.48 27.43 13.89
C ALA A 255 -5.84 27.37 13.17
N ALA A 256 -5.89 26.84 11.97
CA ALA A 256 -7.11 26.67 11.17
C ALA A 256 -7.91 25.40 11.53
N LEU A 257 -7.39 24.53 12.41
CA LEU A 257 -8.10 23.34 12.86
C LEU A 257 -9.33 23.72 13.69
N ASP A 258 -10.51 23.27 13.27
CA ASP A 258 -11.77 23.42 13.99
C ASP A 258 -12.33 22.03 14.32
N LEU A 259 -12.25 21.67 15.60
CA LEU A 259 -12.66 20.34 16.05
C LEU A 259 -14.12 20.02 15.72
N ALA A 260 -15.03 20.99 15.77
CA ALA A 260 -16.45 20.75 15.53
C ALA A 260 -16.71 20.53 14.03
N GLN A 261 -16.14 21.39 13.19
CA GLN A 261 -16.24 21.29 11.73
C GLN A 261 -15.50 20.03 11.22
N ASP A 262 -14.30 19.77 11.73
CA ASP A 262 -13.48 18.61 11.32
C ASP A 262 -14.16 17.30 11.72
N THR A 263 -14.81 17.26 12.89
CA THR A 263 -15.60 16.09 13.33
C THR A 263 -16.77 15.85 12.38
N GLN A 264 -17.51 16.87 11.98
CA GLN A 264 -18.62 16.73 11.03
C GLN A 264 -18.11 16.26 9.65
N THR A 265 -17.03 16.84 9.17
CA THR A 265 -16.39 16.45 7.91
C THR A 265 -15.91 14.99 7.97
N ALA A 266 -15.32 14.58 9.08
CA ALA A 266 -14.86 13.20 9.29
C ALA A 266 -16.03 12.21 9.29
N LEU A 267 -17.15 12.53 9.95
CA LEU A 267 -18.35 11.68 9.95
C LEU A 267 -18.95 11.53 8.55
N GLN A 268 -19.02 12.63 7.77
CA GLN A 268 -19.54 12.60 6.41
C GLN A 268 -18.64 11.81 5.44
N ASN A 269 -17.33 11.85 5.65
CA ASN A 269 -16.34 11.20 4.80
C ASN A 269 -15.90 9.81 5.29
N ASN A 270 -16.48 9.34 6.40
CA ASN A 270 -16.13 8.04 6.94
C ASN A 270 -16.78 6.91 6.13
N TYR A 271 -15.99 6.21 5.35
CA TYR A 271 -16.46 5.08 4.54
C TYR A 271 -17.14 3.99 5.38
N GLN A 272 -16.70 3.74 6.61
CA GLN A 272 -17.28 2.71 7.47
C GLN A 272 -18.71 3.06 7.93
N LEU A 273 -19.05 4.36 8.00
CA LEU A 273 -20.40 4.82 8.33
C LEU A 273 -21.30 4.95 7.09
N ARG A 274 -20.70 4.97 5.90
CA ARG A 274 -21.41 5.07 4.62
C ARG A 274 -21.71 3.70 4.00
N ILE A 275 -20.91 2.70 4.34
CA ILE A 275 -21.13 1.29 4.04
C ILE A 275 -22.12 0.69 5.03
#